data_8ba55de525ce0f4aeac0380550971dc4
#
_entry.id   8ba55de525ce0f4aeac0380550971dc4
#
_cell.length_a   1.000
_cell.length_b   1.000
_cell.length_c   1.000
_cell.angle_alpha   90.00
_cell.angle_beta   90.00
_cell.angle_gamma   90.00
#
_symmetry.space_group_name_H-M   'P 1'
#
loop_
_entity.id
_entity.type
_entity.pdbx_description
1 polymer ?
#
loop_
_entity_poly.entity_id
_entity_poly.type
_entity_poly.pdbx_seq_one_letter_code
_entity_poly.pdbx_strand_id
1 'polypeptide(L)' 'MKRNSYGFIGLGLIGGSIAKAIRKIQPDCHILVYDTNTNMTQNALTEGIADAVTDSIGNDFHSCDMIFLCTSFH' A
#
# COMPACT_ATOMS: atom_id res chain seq x y z
N MET A 1 -14.08 14.75 -7.97
CA MET A 1 -13.50 14.73 -6.63
C MET A 1 -12.19 13.98 -6.62
N LYS A 2 -11.20 14.52 -5.95
CA LYS A 2 -9.89 13.89 -5.83
C LYS A 2 -9.97 12.68 -4.90
N ARG A 3 -9.43 11.55 -5.35
CA ARG A 3 -9.28 10.39 -4.47
C ARG A 3 -8.02 10.55 -3.63
N ASN A 4 -8.08 10.12 -2.39
CA ASN A 4 -6.88 10.08 -1.56
C ASN A 4 -5.99 8.92 -2.02
N SER A 5 -4.69 9.16 -2.01
CA SER A 5 -3.70 8.16 -2.41
C SER A 5 -2.78 7.86 -1.24
N TYR A 6 -2.60 6.58 -0.96
CA TYR A 6 -1.77 6.11 0.15
C TYR A 6 -0.70 5.19 -0.40
N GLY A 7 0.52 5.39 0.07
CA GLY A 7 1.65 4.54 -0.28
C GLY A 7 2.12 3.75 0.92
N PHE A 8 2.48 2.48 0.70
CA PHE A 8 3.01 1.63 1.75
C PHE A 8 4.37 1.12 1.31
N ILE A 9 5.41 1.49 2.05
CA ILE A 9 6.76 0.98 1.84
C ILE A 9 6.96 -0.11 2.88
N GLY A 10 6.84 -1.37 2.43
CA GLY A 10 6.73 -2.52 3.32
C GLY A 10 5.29 -2.70 3.76
N LEU A 11 4.75 -3.89 3.63
CA LEU A 11 3.36 -4.14 4.02
C LEU A 11 3.29 -4.87 5.35
N GLY A 12 3.76 -6.12 5.41
CA GLY A 12 3.75 -6.89 6.64
C GLY A 12 2.37 -6.99 7.27
N LEU A 13 2.33 -7.46 8.52
CA LEU A 13 1.07 -7.60 9.25
C LEU A 13 0.49 -6.24 9.62
N ILE A 14 1.35 -5.34 10.10
CA ILE A 14 0.90 -4.01 10.52
C ILE A 14 0.44 -3.18 9.33
N GLY A 15 1.25 -3.15 8.27
CA GLY A 15 0.89 -2.41 7.06
C GLY A 15 -0.37 -2.94 6.43
N GLY A 16 -0.53 -4.28 6.39
CA GLY A 16 -1.73 -4.90 5.87
C GLY A 16 -2.97 -4.53 6.65
N SER A 17 -2.86 -4.48 7.97
CA SER A 17 -3.98 -4.08 8.83
C SER A 17 -4.38 -2.63 8.61
N ILE A 18 -3.38 -1.74 8.48
CA ILE A 18 -3.63 -0.33 8.21
C ILE A 18 -4.30 -0.17 6.84
N ALA A 19 -3.78 -0.85 5.83
CA ALA A 19 -4.33 -0.75 4.48
C ALA A 19 -5.77 -1.24 4.42
N LYS A 20 -6.08 -2.34 5.10
CA LYS A 20 -7.45 -2.86 5.16
C LYS A 20 -8.38 -1.87 5.83
N ALA A 21 -7.93 -1.24 6.92
CA ALA A 21 -8.73 -0.25 7.64
C ALA A 21 -9.02 0.96 6.76
N ILE A 22 -8.02 1.44 6.03
CA ILE A 22 -8.18 2.57 5.13
C ILE A 22 -9.16 2.22 4.01
N ARG A 23 -9.03 1.04 3.42
CA ARG A 23 -9.92 0.61 2.35
C ARG A 23 -11.37 0.52 2.83
N LYS A 24 -11.56 0.11 4.06
CA LYS A 24 -12.90 0.00 4.64
C LYS A 24 -13.55 1.39 4.84
N ILE A 25 -12.75 2.35 5.28
CA ILE A 25 -13.23 3.71 5.55
C ILE A 25 -13.35 4.52 4.26
N GLN A 26 -12.42 4.32 3.33
CA GLN A 26 -12.36 5.06 2.06
C GLN A 26 -12.27 4.09 0.90
N PRO A 27 -13.39 3.45 0.51
CA PRO A 27 -13.36 2.41 -0.54
C PRO A 27 -12.81 2.89 -1.88
N ASP A 28 -12.90 4.18 -2.16
CA ASP A 28 -12.48 4.76 -3.43
C ASP A 28 -11.01 5.23 -3.43
N CYS A 29 -10.31 5.07 -2.30
CA CYS A 29 -8.92 5.51 -2.25
C CYS A 29 -8.03 4.67 -3.15
N HIS A 30 -6.86 5.22 -3.47
CA HIS A 30 -5.84 4.50 -4.25
C HIS A 30 -4.73 4.08 -3.29
N ILE A 31 -4.39 2.80 -3.29
CA ILE A 31 -3.34 2.25 -2.43
C ILE A 31 -2.25 1.64 -3.28
N LEU A 32 -1.04 2.18 -3.13
CA LEU A 32 0.18 1.70 -3.80
C LEU A 32 1.07 1.02 -2.77
N VAL A 33 1.54 -0.19 -3.09
CA VAL A 33 2.34 -0.98 -2.16
C VAL A 33 3.69 -1.32 -2.79
N TYR A 34 4.75 -1.16 -2.01
CA TYR A 34 6.07 -1.68 -2.32
C TYR A 34 6.47 -2.68 -1.23
N ASP A 35 6.89 -3.85 -1.63
CA ASP A 35 7.45 -4.85 -0.71
C ASP A 35 8.37 -5.76 -1.51
N THR A 36 9.46 -6.19 -0.88
CA THR A 36 10.38 -7.15 -1.51
C THR A 36 9.78 -8.55 -1.57
N ASN A 37 8.78 -8.83 -0.75
CA ASN A 37 8.09 -10.12 -0.75
C ASN A 37 6.96 -10.09 -1.79
N THR A 38 7.19 -10.73 -2.93
CA THR A 38 6.22 -10.71 -4.03
C THR A 38 4.93 -11.43 -3.68
N ASN A 39 4.97 -12.42 -2.78
CA ASN A 39 3.74 -13.09 -2.35
C ASN A 39 2.81 -12.12 -1.62
N MET A 40 3.39 -11.23 -0.80
CA MET A 40 2.59 -10.25 -0.08
C MET A 40 1.96 -9.23 -1.02
N THR A 41 2.69 -8.77 -2.02
CA THR A 41 2.16 -7.80 -2.98
C THR A 41 1.07 -8.44 -3.84
N GLN A 42 1.27 -9.67 -4.27
CA GLN A 42 0.25 -10.39 -5.05
C GLN A 42 -1.02 -10.63 -4.25
N ASN A 43 -0.87 -11.02 -2.99
CA ASN A 43 -2.03 -11.21 -2.11
C ASN A 43 -2.78 -9.92 -1.90
N ALA A 44 -2.07 -8.80 -1.74
CA ALA A 44 -2.70 -7.51 -1.56
C ALA A 44 -3.54 -7.11 -2.77
N LEU A 45 -3.04 -7.39 -3.97
CA LEU A 45 -3.81 -7.14 -5.19
C LEU A 45 -5.03 -8.06 -5.27
N THR A 46 -4.83 -9.34 -4.99
CA THR A 46 -5.91 -10.34 -5.08
C THR A 46 -7.04 -10.03 -4.10
N GLU A 47 -6.70 -9.60 -2.90
CA GLU A 47 -7.68 -9.30 -1.87
C GLU A 47 -8.31 -7.91 -2.01
N GLY A 48 -7.86 -7.13 -3.00
CA GLY A 48 -8.41 -5.80 -3.21
C GLY A 48 -7.90 -4.76 -2.22
N ILE A 49 -6.85 -5.08 -1.46
CA ILE A 49 -6.24 -4.15 -0.52
C ILE A 49 -5.44 -3.10 -1.26
N ALA A 50 -4.65 -3.52 -2.24
CA ALA A 50 -3.83 -2.63 -3.05
C ALA A 50 -4.44 -2.47 -4.44
N ASP A 51 -4.37 -1.25 -4.97
CA ASP A 51 -4.76 -0.98 -6.36
C ASP A 51 -3.59 -1.19 -7.30
N ALA A 52 -2.37 -0.98 -6.80
CA ALA A 52 -1.17 -1.14 -7.57
C ALA A 52 -0.03 -1.56 -6.68
N VAL A 53 0.94 -2.28 -7.25
CA VAL A 53 2.15 -2.66 -6.54
C VAL A 53 3.35 -2.27 -7.39
N THR A 54 4.48 -2.03 -6.75
CA THR A 54 5.70 -1.67 -7.45
C THR A 54 6.87 -2.44 -6.85
N ASP A 55 7.90 -2.65 -7.66
CA ASP A 55 9.11 -3.34 -7.23
C ASP A 55 10.25 -2.38 -6.88
N SER A 56 9.96 -1.08 -6.90
CA SER A 56 10.97 -0.08 -6.57
C SER A 56 10.32 1.13 -5.91
N ILE A 57 11.10 1.81 -5.07
CA ILE A 57 10.67 3.06 -4.44
C ILE A 57 11.12 4.20 -5.35
N GLY A 58 10.18 4.87 -5.95
CA GLY A 58 10.51 5.92 -6.91
C GLY A 58 9.38 6.92 -7.11
N ASN A 59 9.28 7.43 -8.31
CA ASN A 59 8.33 8.51 -8.63
C ASN A 59 6.88 8.15 -8.39
N ASP A 60 6.55 6.86 -8.40
CA ASP A 60 5.18 6.43 -8.16
C ASP A 60 4.65 6.90 -6.82
N PHE A 61 5.54 7.05 -5.84
CA PHE A 61 5.14 7.47 -4.51
C PHE A 61 4.97 8.98 -4.38
N HIS A 62 5.41 9.75 -5.37
CA HIS A 62 5.27 11.21 -5.36
C HIS A 62 3.80 11.66 -5.40
N SER A 63 2.95 10.87 -5.99
CA SER A 63 1.53 11.20 -6.08
C SER A 63 0.73 10.77 -4.85
N CYS A 64 1.35 10.13 -3.89
CA CYS A 64 0.67 9.70 -2.68
C CYS A 64 0.50 10.86 -1.72
N ASP A 65 -0.71 10.97 -1.15
CA ASP A 65 -1.00 11.99 -0.14
C ASP A 65 -0.33 11.65 1.18
N MET A 66 -0.16 10.36 1.47
CA MET A 66 0.47 9.90 2.70
C MET A 66 1.22 8.60 2.40
N ILE A 67 2.39 8.45 3.03
CA ILE A 67 3.20 7.24 2.87
C ILE A 67 3.45 6.63 4.24
N PHE A 68 3.19 5.33 4.36
CA PHE A 68 3.42 4.57 5.57
C PHE A 68 4.69 3.73 5.40
N LEU A 69 5.59 3.84 6.36
CA LEU A 69 6.79 3.00 6.40
C LEU A 69 6.53 1.86 7.36
N CYS A 70 6.34 0.67 6.83
CA CYS A 70 5.97 -0.51 7.60
C CYS A 70 7.01 -1.61 7.49
N THR A 71 8.28 -1.23 7.36
CA THR A 71 9.37 -2.19 7.25
C THR A 71 9.72 -2.76 8.62
N SER A 72 10.20 -4.01 8.61
CA SER A 72 10.70 -4.65 9.82
C SER A 72 12.19 -4.35 9.98
N PHE A 73 12.61 -4.14 11.21
CA PHE A 73 14.02 -3.95 11.54
C PHE A 73 14.45 -5.13 12.41
N HIS A 74 15.60 -5.69 12.07
CA HIS A 74 16.20 -6.79 12.82
C HIS A 74 17.62 -6.45 13.20
#